data_d7f03f3640e62d8809952afa751c9043
#
_entry.id   d7f03f3640e62d8809952afa751c9043
#
_cell.length_a   1.000
_cell.length_b   1.000
_cell.length_c   1.000
_cell.angle_alpha   90.00
_cell.angle_beta   90.00
_cell.angle_gamma   90.00
#
_symmetry.space_group_name_H-M   'P 1'
#
loop_
_entity.id
_entity.type
_entity.pdbx_description
1 polymer ?
#
loop_
_entity_poly.entity_id
_entity_poly.type
_entity_poly.pdbx_seq_one_letter_code
_entity_poly.pdbx_strand_id
1 'polypeptide(L)'
;MLFRSALGQLRHTYLVVELGGALTILDQHTAHERVLFERLYRAWAARGMASQPLLIPESVELSAPHAALLQRYQPDLEKLGLELEPFGLTAVLVRSVPLGIGVINAPAFLQDLLDDLSLWGQVSSLEERVRPVLASLACHSAVRAGRSMGLSEIQQLTEDWLAEGKIQTCPHGRRTVFQLTADELEKLFGRAGW
;
A
#
# COMPACT_ATOMS: atom_id res chain seq x y z
N MET A 1 13.83 -20.92 15.36
CA MET A 1 13.35 -20.94 13.97
C MET A 1 11.83 -20.82 14.04
N LEU A 2 11.27 -19.69 13.66
CA LEU A 2 9.81 -19.53 13.63
C LEU A 2 9.28 -20.37 12.48
N PHE A 3 8.56 -21.44 12.79
CA PHE A 3 7.88 -22.26 11.77
C PHE A 3 6.81 -21.39 11.13
N ARG A 4 6.87 -21.24 9.80
CA ARG A 4 5.96 -20.43 9.01
C ARG A 4 5.37 -21.32 7.94
N SER A 5 4.07 -21.55 7.99
CA SER A 5 3.40 -22.26 6.92
C SER A 5 2.19 -21.50 6.45
N ALA A 6 2.08 -21.32 5.15
CA ALA A 6 0.86 -20.86 4.51
C ALA A 6 -0.14 -22.02 4.52
N LEU A 7 -1.29 -21.82 5.15
CA LEU A 7 -2.35 -22.83 5.24
C LEU A 7 -3.37 -22.68 4.11
N GLY A 8 -3.61 -21.45 3.65
CA GLY A 8 -4.53 -21.19 2.56
C GLY A 8 -5.08 -19.76 2.54
N GLN A 9 -6.10 -19.58 1.73
CA GLN A 9 -6.79 -18.30 1.55
C GLN A 9 -8.30 -18.49 1.79
N LEU A 10 -8.90 -17.60 2.58
CA LEU A 10 -10.34 -17.57 2.83
C LEU A 10 -10.98 -16.42 2.03
N ARG A 11 -12.02 -16.75 1.24
CA ARG A 11 -12.82 -15.80 0.45
C ARG A 11 -11.96 -14.90 -0.47
N HIS A 12 -10.82 -15.39 -0.94
CA HIS A 12 -9.87 -14.61 -1.77
C HIS A 12 -9.50 -13.23 -1.17
N THR A 13 -9.53 -13.12 0.16
CA THR A 13 -9.31 -11.87 0.89
C THR A 13 -8.38 -12.08 2.08
N TYR A 14 -8.57 -13.15 2.82
CA TYR A 14 -7.83 -13.39 4.06
C TYR A 14 -6.85 -14.55 3.88
N LEU A 15 -5.59 -14.30 4.22
CA LEU A 15 -4.54 -15.31 4.24
C LEU A 15 -4.53 -15.99 5.60
N VAL A 16 -4.55 -17.32 5.61
CA VAL A 16 -4.50 -18.12 6.83
C VAL A 16 -3.13 -18.76 6.92
N VAL A 17 -2.39 -18.46 7.97
CA VAL A 17 -1.01 -18.91 8.16
C VAL A 17 -0.77 -19.33 9.62
N GLU A 18 0.20 -20.20 9.83
CA GLU A 18 0.69 -20.53 11.16
C GLU A 18 1.98 -19.74 11.43
N LEU A 19 2.00 -18.94 12.49
CA LEU A 19 3.16 -18.16 12.90
C LEU A 19 3.48 -18.40 14.38
N GLY A 20 4.61 -19.08 14.64
CA GLY A 20 5.06 -19.32 16.01
C GLY A 20 4.06 -20.10 16.88
N GLY A 21 3.34 -21.06 16.30
CA GLY A 21 2.32 -21.84 16.97
C GLY A 21 0.98 -21.12 17.14
N ALA A 22 0.80 -19.94 16.53
CA ALA A 22 -0.47 -19.20 16.56
C ALA A 22 -1.15 -19.26 15.19
N LEU A 23 -2.47 -19.42 15.18
CA LEU A 23 -3.28 -19.21 13.99
C LEU A 23 -3.31 -17.71 13.69
N THR A 24 -2.79 -17.34 12.53
CA THR A 24 -2.70 -15.93 12.10
C THR A 24 -3.52 -15.73 10.84
N ILE A 25 -4.35 -14.72 10.85
CA ILE A 25 -5.16 -14.30 9.70
C ILE A 25 -4.70 -12.91 9.29
N LEU A 26 -4.25 -12.77 8.04
CA LEU A 26 -3.84 -11.50 7.44
C LEU A 26 -4.87 -11.08 6.41
N ASP A 27 -5.29 -9.83 6.43
CA ASP A 27 -5.98 -9.25 5.29
C ASP A 27 -4.94 -8.99 4.18
N GLN A 28 -5.11 -9.67 3.02
CA GLN A 28 -4.11 -9.64 1.94
C GLN A 28 -3.89 -8.23 1.38
N HIS A 29 -4.95 -7.43 1.29
CA HIS A 29 -4.85 -6.07 0.76
C HIS A 29 -4.09 -5.16 1.74
N THR A 30 -4.56 -5.09 2.99
CA THR A 30 -3.97 -4.18 3.98
C THR A 30 -2.55 -4.59 4.40
N ALA A 31 -2.23 -5.88 4.41
CA ALA A 31 -0.88 -6.37 4.65
C ALA A 31 0.05 -6.00 3.50
N HIS A 32 -0.37 -6.19 2.23
CA HIS A 32 0.42 -5.82 1.07
C HIS A 32 0.59 -4.30 0.95
N GLU A 33 -0.49 -3.54 1.20
CA GLU A 33 -0.43 -2.08 1.28
C GLU A 33 0.63 -1.61 2.28
N ARG A 34 0.68 -2.22 3.47
CA ARG A 34 1.70 -1.89 4.48
C ARG A 34 3.12 -2.22 4.00
N VAL A 35 3.33 -3.38 3.42
CA VAL A 35 4.64 -3.78 2.87
C VAL A 35 5.11 -2.79 1.80
N LEU A 36 4.24 -2.45 0.87
CA LEU A 36 4.56 -1.50 -0.19
C LEU A 36 4.87 -0.11 0.38
N PHE A 37 4.07 0.38 1.32
CA PHE A 37 4.30 1.67 1.96
C PHE A 37 5.67 1.74 2.62
N GLU A 38 6.07 0.75 3.41
CA GLU A 38 7.38 0.75 4.08
C GLU A 38 8.54 0.69 3.07
N ARG A 39 8.39 -0.05 1.98
CA ARG A 39 9.38 -0.10 0.89
C ARG A 39 9.50 1.24 0.18
N LEU A 40 8.38 1.86 -0.18
CA LEU A 40 8.34 3.18 -0.81
C LEU A 40 8.93 4.25 0.10
N TYR A 41 8.55 4.25 1.39
CA TYR A 41 9.06 5.21 2.36
C TYR A 41 10.58 5.11 2.53
N ARG A 42 11.13 3.90 2.63
CA ARG A 42 12.59 3.68 2.72
C ARG A 42 13.31 4.12 1.44
N ALA A 43 12.75 3.82 0.27
CA ALA A 43 13.34 4.24 -1.00
C ALA A 43 13.37 5.77 -1.11
N TRP A 44 12.28 6.43 -0.76
CA TRP A 44 12.22 7.89 -0.72
C TRP A 44 13.23 8.50 0.27
N ALA A 45 13.29 7.98 1.50
CA ALA A 45 14.20 8.49 2.54
C ALA A 45 15.68 8.31 2.20
N ALA A 46 16.03 7.30 1.40
CA ALA A 46 17.41 7.01 1.05
C ALA A 46 17.98 7.99 0.00
N ARG A 47 17.32 8.17 -1.15
CA ARG A 47 17.83 8.97 -2.27
C ARG A 47 16.75 9.59 -3.16
N GLY A 48 15.47 9.48 -2.81
CA GLY A 48 14.37 9.70 -3.72
C GLY A 48 14.05 8.43 -4.55
N MET A 49 12.94 8.48 -5.27
CA MET A 49 12.46 7.33 -6.03
C MET A 49 12.80 7.48 -7.51
N ALA A 50 13.29 6.40 -8.12
CA ALA A 50 13.45 6.35 -9.56
C ALA A 50 12.07 6.34 -10.23
N SER A 51 11.94 6.97 -11.39
CA SER A 51 10.75 6.96 -12.22
C SER A 51 10.79 5.82 -13.23
N GLN A 52 9.62 5.31 -13.56
CA GLN A 52 9.39 4.37 -14.65
C GLN A 52 8.44 5.01 -15.67
N PRO A 53 8.92 5.30 -16.90
CA PRO A 53 8.06 5.83 -17.95
C PRO A 53 6.90 4.88 -18.27
N LEU A 54 5.72 5.45 -18.48
CA LEU A 54 4.60 4.73 -19.06
C LEU A 54 4.82 4.53 -20.56
N LEU A 55 4.48 3.35 -21.09
CA LEU A 55 4.55 3.10 -22.52
C LEU A 55 3.66 4.06 -23.31
N ILE A 56 2.52 4.37 -22.76
CA ILE A 56 1.55 5.35 -23.28
C ILE A 56 1.22 6.30 -22.12
N PRO A 57 1.55 7.59 -22.23
CA PRO A 57 1.13 8.58 -21.24
C PRO A 57 -0.39 8.63 -21.11
N GLU A 58 -0.88 8.74 -19.88
CA GLU A 58 -2.31 8.78 -19.59
C GLU A 58 -2.76 10.19 -19.27
N SER A 59 -3.82 10.65 -19.95
CA SER A 59 -4.42 11.97 -19.72
C SER A 59 -5.43 11.90 -18.58
N VAL A 60 -5.34 12.83 -17.65
CA VAL A 60 -6.25 12.95 -16.50
C VAL A 60 -6.86 14.34 -16.48
N GLU A 61 -8.19 14.42 -16.55
CA GLU A 61 -8.92 15.67 -16.37
C GLU A 61 -8.97 16.05 -14.88
N LEU A 62 -8.70 17.31 -14.60
CA LEU A 62 -8.65 17.86 -13.24
C LEU A 62 -9.69 18.96 -13.05
N SER A 63 -10.27 19.03 -11.86
CA SER A 63 -10.98 20.24 -11.43
C SER A 63 -10.02 21.40 -11.19
N ALA A 64 -10.49 22.64 -11.25
CA ALA A 64 -9.64 23.80 -10.98
C ALA A 64 -8.96 23.77 -9.60
N PRO A 65 -9.62 23.34 -8.50
CA PRO A 65 -8.96 23.12 -7.22
C PRO A 65 -7.85 22.06 -7.27
N HIS A 66 -8.08 20.93 -7.98
CA HIS A 66 -7.08 19.87 -8.12
C HIS A 66 -5.87 20.32 -8.94
N ALA A 67 -6.06 21.10 -10.00
CA ALA A 67 -4.97 21.67 -10.78
C ALA A 67 -4.09 22.60 -9.94
N ALA A 68 -4.67 23.44 -9.10
CA ALA A 68 -3.94 24.30 -8.16
C ALA A 68 -3.15 23.50 -7.11
N LEU A 69 -3.77 22.44 -6.58
CA LEU A 69 -3.08 21.51 -5.66
C LEU A 69 -1.91 20.82 -6.34
N LEU A 70 -2.10 20.31 -7.55
CA LEU A 70 -1.06 19.65 -8.32
C LEU A 70 0.16 20.56 -8.51
N GLN A 71 -0.05 21.80 -8.94
CA GLN A 71 1.04 22.77 -9.08
C GLN A 71 1.82 22.99 -7.77
N ARG A 72 1.12 23.03 -6.66
CA ARG A 72 1.73 23.20 -5.33
C ARG A 72 2.61 22.02 -4.93
N TYR A 73 2.17 20.79 -5.23
CA TYR A 73 2.86 19.56 -4.83
C TYR A 73 3.77 18.97 -5.91
N GLN A 74 3.78 19.54 -7.11
CA GLN A 74 4.55 19.02 -8.26
C GLN A 74 6.02 18.72 -7.92
N PRO A 75 6.79 19.60 -7.23
CA PRO A 75 8.18 19.31 -6.91
C PRO A 75 8.34 18.11 -5.95
N ASP A 76 7.36 17.85 -5.09
CA ASP A 76 7.41 16.72 -4.17
C ASP A 76 7.00 15.42 -4.89
N LEU A 77 6.06 15.50 -5.84
CA LEU A 77 5.64 14.37 -6.69
C LEU A 77 6.76 13.93 -7.64
N GLU A 78 7.50 14.88 -8.21
CA GLU A 78 8.67 14.59 -9.05
C GLU A 78 9.77 13.84 -8.27
N LYS A 79 10.02 14.22 -7.01
CA LYS A 79 10.96 13.49 -6.13
C LYS A 79 10.50 12.07 -5.81
N LEU A 80 9.22 11.80 -5.93
CA LEU A 80 8.62 10.48 -5.79
C LEU A 80 8.62 9.69 -7.09
N GLY A 81 9.17 10.23 -8.17
CA GLY A 81 9.21 9.58 -9.48
C GLY A 81 7.91 9.68 -10.28
N LEU A 82 7.00 10.59 -9.90
CA LEU A 82 5.80 10.94 -10.65
C LEU A 82 6.12 12.11 -11.59
N GLU A 83 6.14 11.86 -12.89
CA GLU A 83 6.34 12.91 -13.89
C GLU A 83 4.98 13.29 -14.49
N LEU A 84 4.56 14.51 -14.20
CA LEU A 84 3.27 15.06 -14.57
C LEU A 84 3.48 16.30 -15.44
N GLU A 85 2.93 16.28 -16.65
CA GLU A 85 3.04 17.37 -17.62
C GLU A 85 1.68 18.03 -17.85
N PRO A 86 1.58 19.37 -17.72
CA PRO A 86 0.35 20.07 -18.06
C PRO A 86 -0.10 19.78 -19.49
N PHE A 87 -1.40 19.48 -19.66
CA PHE A 87 -2.01 19.19 -20.95
C PHE A 87 -3.29 20.01 -21.13
N GLY A 88 -3.17 21.16 -21.78
CA GLY A 88 -4.25 22.12 -21.86
C GLY A 88 -4.48 22.88 -20.55
N LEU A 89 -5.73 23.31 -20.31
CA LEU A 89 -6.09 24.14 -19.16
C LEU A 89 -6.55 23.32 -17.93
N THR A 90 -7.11 22.14 -18.16
CA THR A 90 -7.79 21.32 -17.14
C THR A 90 -7.31 19.90 -17.09
N ALA A 91 -6.28 19.52 -17.85
CA ALA A 91 -5.77 18.17 -17.87
C ALA A 91 -4.27 18.12 -17.59
N VAL A 92 -3.81 16.95 -17.18
CA VAL A 92 -2.42 16.60 -17.00
C VAL A 92 -2.10 15.25 -17.65
N LEU A 93 -0.93 15.13 -18.23
CA LEU A 93 -0.39 13.84 -18.71
C LEU A 93 0.48 13.22 -17.63
N VAL A 94 0.16 12.00 -17.23
CA VAL A 94 1.03 11.15 -16.41
C VAL A 94 2.01 10.46 -17.34
N ARG A 95 3.29 10.86 -17.28
CA ARG A 95 4.36 10.32 -18.14
C ARG A 95 5.12 9.19 -17.47
N SER A 96 5.36 9.31 -16.18
CA SER A 96 6.11 8.34 -15.40
C SER A 96 5.48 8.13 -14.04
N VAL A 97 5.69 6.95 -13.48
CA VAL A 97 5.29 6.55 -12.14
C VAL A 97 6.49 6.05 -11.35
N PRO A 98 6.45 6.00 -10.02
CA PRO A 98 7.54 5.44 -9.23
C PRO A 98 7.89 4.01 -9.63
N LEU A 99 9.19 3.73 -9.77
CA LEU A 99 9.67 2.37 -10.08
C LEU A 99 9.30 1.40 -8.96
N GLY A 100 8.80 0.22 -9.34
CA GLY A 100 8.51 -0.88 -8.42
C GLY A 100 7.10 -0.92 -7.82
N ILE A 101 6.21 0.00 -8.22
CA ILE A 101 4.81 -0.02 -7.77
C ILE A 101 3.88 -0.89 -8.63
N GLY A 102 4.39 -1.52 -9.69
CA GLY A 102 3.59 -2.33 -10.60
C GLY A 102 2.66 -1.50 -11.50
N VAL A 103 1.60 -2.14 -11.99
CA VAL A 103 0.61 -1.47 -12.86
C VAL A 103 -0.43 -0.77 -12.01
N ILE A 104 -0.55 0.54 -12.14
CA ILE A 104 -1.58 1.36 -11.49
C ILE A 104 -2.52 1.94 -12.54
N ASN A 105 -3.76 2.23 -12.11
CA ASN A 105 -4.67 3.08 -12.88
C ASN A 105 -4.31 4.54 -12.55
N ALA A 106 -3.50 5.17 -13.40
CA ALA A 106 -2.97 6.50 -13.13
C ALA A 106 -4.06 7.57 -12.96
N PRO A 107 -5.16 7.59 -13.75
CA PRO A 107 -6.27 8.52 -13.51
C PRO A 107 -6.91 8.37 -12.13
N ALA A 108 -7.29 7.15 -11.75
CA ALA A 108 -7.91 6.91 -10.45
C ALA A 108 -6.96 7.25 -9.30
N PHE A 109 -5.70 6.83 -9.42
CA PHE A 109 -4.67 7.15 -8.44
C PHE A 109 -4.49 8.66 -8.24
N LEU A 110 -4.39 9.43 -9.35
CA LEU A 110 -4.14 10.87 -9.25
C LEU A 110 -5.36 11.61 -8.67
N GLN A 111 -6.59 11.20 -9.00
CA GLN A 111 -7.79 11.78 -8.41
C GLN A 111 -7.86 11.52 -6.91
N ASP A 112 -7.72 10.26 -6.47
CA ASP A 112 -7.74 9.89 -5.04
C ASP A 112 -6.62 10.60 -4.26
N LEU A 113 -5.43 10.71 -4.86
CA LEU A 113 -4.31 11.45 -4.27
C LEU A 113 -4.64 12.93 -4.05
N LEU A 114 -5.24 13.59 -5.04
CA LEU A 114 -5.59 15.01 -4.94
C LEU A 114 -6.74 15.25 -3.95
N ASP A 115 -7.69 14.33 -3.87
CA ASP A 115 -8.74 14.33 -2.86
C ASP A 115 -8.15 14.22 -1.44
N ASP A 116 -7.25 13.27 -1.23
CA ASP A 116 -6.54 13.10 0.04
C ASP A 116 -5.74 14.36 0.42
N LEU A 117 -4.97 14.92 -0.51
CA LEU A 117 -4.20 16.15 -0.29
C LEU A 117 -5.10 17.35 0.02
N SER A 118 -6.33 17.40 -0.51
CA SER A 118 -7.31 18.45 -0.20
C SER A 118 -7.77 18.38 1.24
N LEU A 119 -7.95 17.18 1.79
CA LEU A 119 -8.40 16.95 3.17
C LEU A 119 -7.32 17.25 4.21
N TRP A 120 -6.04 17.07 3.88
CA TRP A 120 -4.92 17.17 4.83
C TRP A 120 -4.48 18.59 5.13
N GLY A 121 -4.96 19.58 4.39
CA GLY A 121 -4.75 21.00 4.67
C GLY A 121 -3.28 21.47 4.53
N GLN A 122 -2.89 22.48 5.32
CA GLN A 122 -1.53 23.02 5.31
C GLN A 122 -0.61 22.23 6.25
N VAL A 123 0.04 21.21 5.73
CA VAL A 123 1.05 20.45 6.46
C VAL A 123 2.42 21.10 6.27
N SER A 124 3.20 21.22 7.33
CA SER A 124 4.41 22.07 7.37
C SER A 124 5.68 21.36 6.94
N SER A 125 5.84 20.05 7.17
CA SER A 125 7.05 19.31 6.82
C SER A 125 6.93 18.54 5.51
N LEU A 126 8.08 18.34 4.80
CA LEU A 126 8.14 17.52 3.59
C LEU A 126 7.71 16.09 3.86
N GLU A 127 8.14 15.51 4.97
CA GLU A 127 7.78 14.15 5.35
C GLU A 127 6.27 13.98 5.54
N GLU A 128 5.62 14.93 6.21
CA GLU A 128 4.18 14.92 6.42
C GLU A 128 3.41 15.02 5.09
N ARG A 129 3.94 15.75 4.10
CA ARG A 129 3.35 15.86 2.76
C ARG A 129 3.53 14.60 1.91
N VAL A 130 4.65 13.92 2.08
CA VAL A 130 5.00 12.73 1.29
C VAL A 130 4.28 11.47 1.77
N ARG A 131 4.07 11.32 3.07
CA ARG A 131 3.39 10.13 3.64
C ARG A 131 2.04 9.81 3.01
N PRO A 132 1.11 10.77 2.82
CA PRO A 132 -0.15 10.50 2.12
C PRO A 132 0.04 10.04 0.69
N VAL A 133 0.98 10.63 -0.04
CA VAL A 133 1.28 10.22 -1.42
C VAL A 133 1.75 8.78 -1.48
N LEU A 134 2.67 8.40 -0.58
CA LEU A 134 3.15 7.02 -0.48
C LEU A 134 2.05 6.04 -0.06
N ALA A 135 1.14 6.46 0.82
CA ALA A 135 -0.01 5.65 1.24
C ALA A 135 -0.97 5.41 0.06
N SER A 136 -1.29 6.45 -0.70
CA SER A 136 -2.12 6.33 -1.90
C SER A 136 -1.46 5.44 -2.96
N LEU A 137 -0.16 5.62 -3.25
CA LEU A 137 0.60 4.75 -4.14
C LEU A 137 0.56 3.29 -3.69
N ALA A 138 0.78 3.03 -2.42
CA ALA A 138 0.76 1.68 -1.85
C ALA A 138 -0.63 1.04 -1.99
N CYS A 139 -1.71 1.79 -1.72
CA CYS A 139 -3.08 1.32 -1.84
C CYS A 139 -3.44 0.95 -3.28
N HIS A 140 -3.09 1.81 -4.25
CA HIS A 140 -3.38 1.56 -5.67
C HIS A 140 -2.56 0.42 -6.27
N SER A 141 -1.39 0.12 -5.70
CA SER A 141 -0.48 -0.96 -6.12
C SER A 141 -0.71 -2.27 -5.38
N ALA A 142 -1.43 -2.26 -4.27
CA ALA A 142 -1.65 -3.45 -3.45
C ALA A 142 -2.56 -4.48 -4.13
N VAL A 143 -2.33 -5.75 -3.80
CA VAL A 143 -3.22 -6.85 -4.20
C VAL A 143 -4.64 -6.54 -3.72
N ARG A 144 -5.60 -6.53 -4.64
CA ARG A 144 -7.00 -6.26 -4.29
C ARG A 144 -7.67 -7.46 -3.63
N ALA A 145 -8.62 -7.19 -2.74
CA ALA A 145 -9.54 -8.21 -2.24
C ALA A 145 -10.25 -8.91 -3.42
N GLY A 146 -10.47 -10.23 -3.31
CA GLY A 146 -11.05 -11.03 -4.37
C GLY A 146 -10.04 -11.67 -5.34
N ARG A 147 -8.75 -11.29 -5.31
CA ARG A 147 -7.71 -11.97 -6.09
C ARG A 147 -7.31 -13.29 -5.43
N SER A 148 -7.37 -14.38 -6.19
CA SER A 148 -6.82 -15.67 -5.75
C SER A 148 -5.30 -15.62 -5.67
N MET A 149 -4.74 -16.17 -4.60
CA MET A 149 -3.30 -16.29 -4.37
C MET A 149 -2.92 -17.76 -4.15
N GLY A 150 -1.82 -18.19 -4.78
CA GLY A 150 -1.23 -19.51 -4.52
C GLY A 150 -0.49 -19.54 -3.18
N LEU A 151 -0.21 -20.74 -2.65
CA LEU A 151 0.50 -20.90 -1.37
C LEU A 151 1.86 -20.20 -1.35
N SER A 152 2.58 -20.21 -2.47
CA SER A 152 3.88 -19.50 -2.59
C SER A 152 3.74 -17.99 -2.49
N GLU A 153 2.68 -17.41 -3.09
CA GLU A 153 2.41 -15.98 -3.01
C GLU A 153 2.00 -15.58 -1.58
N ILE A 154 1.18 -16.42 -0.92
CA ILE A 154 0.79 -16.23 0.48
C ILE A 154 2.03 -16.26 1.38
N GLN A 155 2.90 -17.24 1.16
CA GLN A 155 4.16 -17.38 1.89
C GLN A 155 5.02 -16.12 1.73
N GLN A 156 5.23 -15.69 0.49
CA GLN A 156 6.05 -14.51 0.18
C GLN A 156 5.50 -13.23 0.83
N LEU A 157 4.19 -12.98 0.68
CA LEU A 157 3.57 -11.80 1.30
C LEU A 157 3.67 -11.83 2.83
N THR A 158 3.50 -13.01 3.43
CA THR A 158 3.64 -13.17 4.88
C THR A 158 5.08 -12.88 5.33
N GLU A 159 6.08 -13.38 4.59
CA GLU A 159 7.50 -13.12 4.88
C GLU A 159 7.85 -11.64 4.72
N ASP A 160 7.36 -11.01 3.66
CA ASP A 160 7.52 -9.58 3.43
C ASP A 160 6.93 -8.76 4.59
N TRP A 161 5.70 -9.05 5.00
CA TRP A 161 5.05 -8.39 6.13
C TRP A 161 5.81 -8.60 7.46
N LEU A 162 6.36 -9.79 7.67
CA LEU A 162 7.19 -10.07 8.84
C LEU A 162 8.50 -9.29 8.82
N ALA A 163 9.11 -9.14 7.65
CA ALA A 163 10.34 -8.36 7.47
C ALA A 163 10.14 -6.87 7.78
N GLU A 164 8.92 -6.35 7.54
CA GLU A 164 8.54 -4.97 7.89
C GLU A 164 8.16 -4.80 9.39
N GLY A 165 8.42 -5.80 10.24
CA GLY A 165 8.23 -5.68 11.70
C GLY A 165 6.84 -6.02 12.19
N LYS A 166 6.01 -6.73 11.43
CA LYS A 166 4.65 -7.18 11.82
C LYS A 166 3.71 -6.02 12.17
N ILE A 167 3.74 -4.96 11.40
CA ILE A 167 2.92 -3.78 11.65
C ILE A 167 1.43 -4.14 11.55
N GLN A 168 0.67 -3.84 12.59
CA GLN A 168 -0.71 -4.32 12.75
C GLN A 168 -1.75 -3.49 12.00
N THR A 169 -1.36 -2.35 11.45
CA THR A 169 -2.26 -1.45 10.70
C THR A 169 -1.67 -1.07 9.35
N CYS A 170 -2.51 -0.89 8.35
CA CYS A 170 -2.11 -0.27 7.10
C CYS A 170 -1.89 1.25 7.27
N PRO A 171 -1.34 1.97 6.28
CA PRO A 171 -1.16 3.42 6.36
C PRO A 171 -2.45 4.21 6.64
N HIS A 172 -3.60 3.67 6.23
CA HIS A 172 -4.93 4.25 6.46
C HIS A 172 -5.56 3.83 7.82
N GLY A 173 -4.80 3.13 8.69
CA GLY A 173 -5.25 2.72 10.03
C GLY A 173 -6.09 1.45 10.09
N ARG A 174 -6.38 0.77 8.95
CA ARG A 174 -7.11 -0.50 8.95
C ARG A 174 -6.23 -1.62 9.50
N ARG A 175 -6.83 -2.54 10.26
CA ARG A 175 -6.11 -3.68 10.84
C ARG A 175 -5.62 -4.63 9.73
N THR A 176 -4.35 -5.06 9.83
CA THR A 176 -3.72 -5.99 8.88
C THR A 176 -3.78 -7.44 9.33
N VAL A 177 -3.85 -7.68 10.65
CA VAL A 177 -3.66 -9.01 11.23
C VAL A 177 -4.61 -9.28 12.39
N PHE A 178 -5.03 -10.54 12.50
CA PHE A 178 -5.68 -11.12 13.66
C PHE A 178 -4.95 -12.42 14.04
N GLN A 179 -4.72 -12.66 15.33
CA GLN A 179 -4.03 -13.86 15.80
C GLN A 179 -4.81 -14.52 16.94
N LEU A 180 -4.77 -15.87 16.96
CA LEU A 180 -5.21 -16.72 18.06
C LEU A 180 -4.03 -17.61 18.45
N THR A 181 -3.60 -17.52 19.69
CA THR A 181 -2.59 -18.41 20.26
C THR A 181 -3.15 -19.82 20.44
N ALA A 182 -2.28 -20.81 20.61
CA ALA A 182 -2.68 -22.18 20.90
C ALA A 182 -3.57 -22.24 22.16
N ASP A 183 -3.18 -21.53 23.23
CA ASP A 183 -3.94 -21.49 24.49
C ASP A 183 -5.35 -20.87 24.31
N GLU A 184 -5.47 -19.83 23.47
CA GLU A 184 -6.77 -19.23 23.15
C GLU A 184 -7.65 -20.19 22.36
N LEU A 185 -7.07 -20.93 21.40
CA LEU A 185 -7.78 -21.96 20.66
C LEU A 185 -8.23 -23.09 21.58
N GLU A 186 -7.36 -23.59 22.48
CA GLU A 186 -7.71 -24.62 23.44
C GLU A 186 -8.87 -24.19 24.34
N LYS A 187 -8.86 -22.94 24.82
CA LYS A 187 -9.97 -22.35 25.59
C LYS A 187 -11.26 -22.32 24.79
N LEU A 188 -11.22 -21.90 23.52
CA LEU A 188 -12.39 -21.87 22.64
C LEU A 188 -13.00 -23.25 22.41
N PHE A 189 -12.17 -24.29 22.37
CA PHE A 189 -12.64 -25.69 22.25
C PHE A 189 -12.89 -26.39 23.58
N GLY A 190 -12.84 -25.66 24.71
CA GLY A 190 -13.05 -26.23 26.04
C GLY A 190 -11.97 -27.21 26.50
N ARG A 191 -10.75 -27.12 25.92
CA ARG A 191 -9.62 -28.00 26.26
C ARG A 191 -8.67 -27.39 27.29
N ALA A 192 -8.87 -26.13 27.72
CA ALA A 192 -8.07 -25.49 28.75
C ALA A 192 -8.44 -26.07 30.12
N GLY A 193 -7.53 -26.86 30.73
CA GLY A 193 -7.69 -27.32 32.10
C GLY A 193 -7.55 -28.85 32.33
N TRP A 194 -6.74 -29.52 31.49
CA TRP A 194 -6.27 -30.90 31.74
C TRP A 194 -4.85 -30.92 32.25
#